data_7667222d8d754d2c0b4a8292ea6b17f1
#
_entry.id   7667222d8d754d2c0b4a8292ea6b17f1
#
_cell.length_a   1.000
_cell.length_b   1.000
_cell.length_c   1.000
_cell.angle_alpha   90.00
_cell.angle_beta   90.00
_cell.angle_gamma   90.00
#
_symmetry.space_group_name_H-M   'P 1'
#
loop_
_entity.id
_entity.type
_entity.pdbx_description
1 polymer ?
#
loop_
_entity_poly.entity_id
_entity_poly.type
_entity_poly.pdbx_seq_one_letter_code
_entity_poly.pdbx_strand_id
1 'polypeptide(L)'
;MTEESTQKPSPFDLHTIGIFLLKGISRLPFWMIYGLSDLMAFILRYVIGYRRKVILDNLRHAFPEYGEKQISRLMWRFYRHFGDITLESLKGYSMSREAFSKRIIFRGVEEMNALAERGKSVVVLGFHYNNWEWSGFGQVYLKHKYLVVYNPMRGNPRFEEYLLKIRERWGALTIPVHKSARTLLESDRSQLPVALVLAGDQRPPFITRFWTTFMNQEACFNQGAGKIAMKTNQPVFFHLTRKIRRGYYEVSFIPLIMDPSQSSEQEILLTYVRTMEKYIREDPAYYLWSHKRWKQERPGDYQLY
;
A
#
# COMPACT_ATOMS: atom_id res chain seq x y z
N MET A 1 26.78 21.61 -20.05
CA MET A 1 27.19 21.64 -18.63
C MET A 1 26.48 22.83 -18.01
N THR A 2 25.32 22.63 -17.44
CA THR A 2 24.61 23.64 -16.65
C THR A 2 24.72 23.18 -15.18
N GLU A 3 25.48 23.93 -14.41
CA GLU A 3 25.63 23.75 -12.96
C GLU A 3 24.23 23.91 -12.30
N GLU A 4 23.64 22.83 -11.84
CA GLU A 4 22.55 22.90 -10.87
C GLU A 4 23.15 23.42 -9.54
N SER A 5 22.90 24.70 -9.28
CA SER A 5 23.24 25.32 -8.02
C SER A 5 22.46 24.63 -6.88
N THR A 6 23.14 23.81 -6.11
CA THR A 6 22.65 23.28 -4.84
C THR A 6 22.56 24.41 -3.80
N GLN A 7 21.54 25.26 -3.89
CA GLN A 7 21.23 26.19 -2.81
C GLN A 7 20.87 25.39 -1.54
N LYS A 8 21.68 25.55 -0.49
CA LYS A 8 21.33 25.05 0.85
C LYS A 8 19.99 25.66 1.27
N PRO A 9 19.02 24.84 1.71
CA PRO A 9 17.70 25.32 2.06
C PRO A 9 17.74 26.32 3.22
N SER A 10 16.99 27.40 3.09
CA SER A 10 16.76 28.34 4.19
C SER A 10 16.05 27.61 5.36
N PRO A 11 16.47 27.81 6.62
CA PRO A 11 15.80 27.23 7.79
C PRO A 11 14.35 27.68 7.97
N PHE A 12 13.91 28.75 7.27
CA PHE A 12 12.58 29.34 7.33
C PHE A 12 11.69 29.03 6.11
N ASP A 13 12.04 28.03 5.30
CA ASP A 13 11.20 27.58 4.21
C ASP A 13 9.94 26.87 4.76
N LEU A 14 8.75 27.20 4.20
CA LEU A 14 7.46 26.61 4.58
C LEU A 14 7.47 25.07 4.62
N HIS A 15 8.21 24.42 3.73
CA HIS A 15 8.36 22.97 3.73
C HIS A 15 9.12 22.46 4.96
N THR A 16 10.17 23.17 5.38
CA THR A 16 10.95 22.85 6.59
C THR A 16 10.08 22.98 7.84
N ILE A 17 9.33 24.08 7.95
CA ILE A 17 8.35 24.30 9.04
C ILE A 17 7.30 23.18 9.05
N GLY A 18 6.74 22.84 7.89
CA GLY A 18 5.78 21.76 7.75
C GLY A 18 6.30 20.42 8.27
N ILE A 19 7.52 20.01 7.87
CA ILE A 19 8.15 18.77 8.35
C ILE A 19 8.41 18.82 9.86
N PHE A 20 8.81 19.98 10.39
CA PHE A 20 9.02 20.16 11.84
C PHE A 20 7.71 19.95 12.61
N LEU A 21 6.61 20.50 12.12
CA LEU A 21 5.27 20.29 12.69
C LEU A 21 4.85 18.82 12.63
N LEU A 22 5.06 18.12 11.50
CA LEU A 22 4.78 16.70 11.36
C LEU A 22 5.58 15.85 12.36
N LYS A 23 6.87 16.18 12.56
CA LYS A 23 7.70 15.55 13.60
C LYS A 23 7.20 15.83 15.00
N GLY A 24 6.68 17.02 15.28
CA GLY A 24 6.02 17.37 16.53
C GLY A 24 4.78 16.52 16.78
N ILE A 25 3.88 16.49 15.80
CA ILE A 25 2.66 15.66 15.84
C ILE A 25 3.01 14.19 16.08
N SER A 26 4.05 13.66 15.42
CA SER A 26 4.43 12.26 15.59
C SER A 26 4.79 11.89 17.05
N ARG A 27 5.20 12.84 17.88
CA ARG A 27 5.57 12.62 19.29
C ARG A 27 4.37 12.60 20.23
N LEU A 28 3.20 13.08 19.79
CA LEU A 28 2.00 13.11 20.62
C LEU A 28 1.61 11.68 21.07
N PRO A 29 1.02 11.51 22.28
CA PRO A 29 0.48 10.23 22.71
C PRO A 29 -0.70 9.81 21.82
N PHE A 30 -0.97 8.52 21.74
CA PHE A 30 -1.98 7.98 20.82
C PHE A 30 -3.39 8.54 21.01
N TRP A 31 -3.78 8.85 22.27
CA TRP A 31 -5.09 9.43 22.51
C TRP A 31 -5.25 10.82 21.84
N MET A 32 -4.19 11.64 21.83
CA MET A 32 -4.19 12.91 21.08
C MET A 32 -4.18 12.69 19.58
N ILE A 33 -3.37 11.74 19.08
CA ILE A 33 -3.34 11.36 17.66
C ILE A 33 -4.75 10.98 17.21
N TYR A 34 -5.50 10.19 17.98
CA TYR A 34 -6.86 9.80 17.61
C TYR A 34 -7.89 10.92 17.76
N GLY A 35 -7.73 11.84 18.71
CA GLY A 35 -8.54 13.06 18.76
C GLY A 35 -8.37 13.94 17.52
N LEU A 36 -7.10 14.13 17.09
CA LEU A 36 -6.78 14.83 15.85
C LEU A 36 -7.29 14.07 14.61
N SER A 37 -7.24 12.76 14.60
CA SER A 37 -7.76 11.92 13.53
C SER A 37 -9.28 12.05 13.38
N ASP A 38 -10.02 12.02 14.49
CA ASP A 38 -11.48 12.19 14.46
C ASP A 38 -11.86 13.61 13.99
N LEU A 39 -11.14 14.65 14.43
CA LEU A 39 -11.31 16.02 13.94
C LEU A 39 -10.99 16.13 12.44
N MET A 40 -9.89 15.53 11.99
CA MET A 40 -9.52 15.49 10.57
C MET A 40 -10.60 14.78 9.74
N ALA A 41 -11.10 13.65 10.18
CA ALA A 41 -12.18 12.92 9.50
C ALA A 41 -13.45 13.78 9.37
N PHE A 42 -13.82 14.49 10.42
CA PHE A 42 -14.96 15.42 10.42
C PHE A 42 -14.76 16.54 9.39
N ILE A 43 -13.60 17.21 9.42
CA ILE A 43 -13.26 18.29 8.51
C ILE A 43 -13.26 17.80 7.05
N LEU A 44 -12.61 16.67 6.76
CA LEU A 44 -12.54 16.11 5.42
C LEU A 44 -13.92 15.75 4.87
N ARG A 45 -14.83 15.24 5.69
CA ARG A 45 -16.16 14.82 5.25
C ARG A 45 -17.13 16.01 5.13
N TYR A 46 -17.21 16.86 6.15
CA TYR A 46 -18.31 17.80 6.29
C TYR A 46 -17.94 19.25 5.92
N VAL A 47 -16.66 19.63 6.04
CA VAL A 47 -16.21 20.99 5.75
C VAL A 47 -15.62 21.06 4.34
N ILE A 48 -14.62 20.24 4.04
CA ILE A 48 -13.90 20.26 2.76
C ILE A 48 -14.61 19.43 1.69
N GLY A 49 -15.29 18.35 2.08
CA GLY A 49 -15.88 17.41 1.13
C GLY A 49 -14.80 16.64 0.32
N TYR A 50 -13.65 16.32 0.94
CA TYR A 50 -12.51 15.72 0.27
C TYR A 50 -12.92 14.49 -0.55
N ARG A 51 -12.80 14.59 -1.86
CA ARG A 51 -13.12 13.52 -2.85
C ARG A 51 -14.51 12.89 -2.64
N ARG A 52 -15.46 13.56 -2.02
CA ARG A 52 -16.78 13.04 -1.66
C ARG A 52 -17.49 12.36 -2.83
N LYS A 53 -17.52 13.00 -4.01
CA LYS A 53 -18.15 12.44 -5.22
C LYS A 53 -17.46 11.12 -5.60
N VAL A 54 -16.13 11.07 -5.65
CA VAL A 54 -15.37 9.86 -6.03
C VAL A 54 -15.64 8.72 -5.06
N ILE A 55 -15.62 8.99 -3.76
CA ILE A 55 -15.87 7.97 -2.72
C ILE A 55 -17.30 7.44 -2.85
N LEU A 56 -18.27 8.34 -3.00
CA LEU A 56 -19.68 7.98 -3.11
C LEU A 56 -19.95 7.12 -4.35
N ASP A 57 -19.43 7.55 -5.51
CA ASP A 57 -19.58 6.83 -6.78
C ASP A 57 -18.94 5.43 -6.69
N ASN A 58 -17.72 5.36 -6.15
CA ASN A 58 -17.03 4.07 -5.97
C ASN A 58 -17.81 3.12 -5.05
N LEU A 59 -18.35 3.62 -3.94
CA LEU A 59 -19.10 2.80 -2.98
C LEU A 59 -20.43 2.31 -3.56
N ARG A 60 -21.18 3.16 -4.28
CA ARG A 60 -22.46 2.79 -4.91
C ARG A 60 -22.29 1.71 -5.97
N HIS A 61 -21.25 1.80 -6.81
CA HIS A 61 -20.97 0.77 -7.80
C HIS A 61 -20.43 -0.52 -7.17
N ALA A 62 -19.59 -0.40 -6.13
CA ALA A 62 -19.03 -1.58 -5.46
C ALA A 62 -20.05 -2.36 -4.62
N PHE A 63 -21.10 -1.68 -4.12
CA PHE A 63 -22.15 -2.25 -3.26
C PHE A 63 -23.53 -1.76 -3.70
N PRO A 64 -24.00 -2.18 -4.90
CA PRO A 64 -25.30 -1.76 -5.43
C PRO A 64 -26.48 -2.22 -4.55
N GLU A 65 -26.27 -3.24 -3.72
CA GLU A 65 -27.24 -3.76 -2.76
C GLU A 65 -27.40 -2.87 -1.50
N TYR A 66 -26.50 -1.90 -1.28
CA TYR A 66 -26.55 -1.01 -0.12
C TYR A 66 -27.46 0.19 -0.37
N GLY A 67 -28.40 0.42 0.55
CA GLY A 67 -29.18 1.66 0.54
C GLY A 67 -28.38 2.88 0.96
N GLU A 68 -28.86 4.09 0.65
CA GLU A 68 -28.16 5.37 0.89
C GLU A 68 -27.69 5.56 2.34
N LYS A 69 -28.46 5.07 3.32
CA LYS A 69 -28.07 5.12 4.75
C LYS A 69 -26.85 4.25 5.02
N GLN A 70 -26.76 3.07 4.40
CA GLN A 70 -25.63 2.14 4.54
C GLN A 70 -24.37 2.73 3.86
N ILE A 71 -24.51 3.26 2.65
CA ILE A 71 -23.44 3.95 1.92
C ILE A 71 -22.92 5.15 2.71
N SER A 72 -23.82 5.99 3.27
CA SER A 72 -23.40 7.14 4.08
C SER A 72 -22.66 6.71 5.36
N ARG A 73 -23.10 5.63 6.02
CA ARG A 73 -22.43 5.07 7.19
C ARG A 73 -21.06 4.51 6.84
N LEU A 74 -20.96 3.77 5.73
CA LEU A 74 -19.72 3.21 5.23
C LEU A 74 -18.72 4.30 4.86
N MET A 75 -19.17 5.34 4.15
CA MET A 75 -18.36 6.51 3.82
C MET A 75 -17.83 7.22 5.07
N TRP A 76 -18.63 7.32 6.17
CA TRP A 76 -18.14 7.87 7.43
C TRP A 76 -17.07 7.00 8.07
N ARG A 77 -17.26 5.69 8.11
CA ARG A 77 -16.24 4.74 8.59
C ARG A 77 -14.95 4.85 7.79
N PHE A 78 -15.05 5.02 6.46
CA PHE A 78 -13.90 5.27 5.59
C PHE A 78 -13.15 6.56 5.99
N TYR A 79 -13.82 7.71 6.16
CA TYR A 79 -13.13 8.95 6.53
C TYR A 79 -12.44 8.85 7.90
N ARG A 80 -13.08 8.22 8.87
CA ARG A 80 -12.46 7.98 10.17
C ARG A 80 -11.22 7.12 10.06
N HIS A 81 -11.30 6.05 9.30
CA HIS A 81 -10.15 5.18 9.05
C HIS A 81 -9.05 5.88 8.28
N PHE A 82 -9.39 6.66 7.26
CA PHE A 82 -8.44 7.44 6.47
C PHE A 82 -7.70 8.48 7.35
N GLY A 83 -8.39 9.12 8.27
CA GLY A 83 -7.77 9.96 9.30
C GLY A 83 -6.82 9.17 10.19
N ASP A 84 -7.25 7.98 10.67
CA ASP A 84 -6.42 7.11 11.50
C ASP A 84 -5.10 6.76 10.81
N ILE A 85 -5.16 6.17 9.61
CA ILE A 85 -3.93 5.74 8.91
C ILE A 85 -3.02 6.91 8.53
N THR A 86 -3.58 8.08 8.21
CA THR A 86 -2.78 9.28 7.91
C THR A 86 -1.97 9.71 9.13
N LEU A 87 -2.58 9.81 10.30
CA LEU A 87 -1.87 10.22 11.52
C LEU A 87 -1.00 9.10 12.12
N GLU A 88 -1.42 7.85 11.99
CA GLU A 88 -0.61 6.69 12.37
C GLU A 88 0.66 6.58 11.52
N SER A 89 0.59 6.89 10.22
CA SER A 89 1.77 6.96 9.35
C SER A 89 2.77 7.98 9.87
N LEU A 90 2.30 9.20 10.24
CA LEU A 90 3.16 10.22 10.85
C LEU A 90 3.73 9.74 12.19
N LYS A 91 2.89 9.09 13.02
CA LYS A 91 3.30 8.53 14.31
C LYS A 91 4.44 7.52 14.17
N GLY A 92 4.48 6.76 13.08
CA GLY A 92 5.55 5.81 12.74
C GLY A 92 6.95 6.44 12.77
N TYR A 93 7.08 7.75 12.52
CA TYR A 93 8.37 8.46 12.60
C TYR A 93 9.01 8.41 13.98
N SER A 94 8.23 8.52 15.05
CA SER A 94 8.73 8.61 16.43
C SER A 94 8.52 7.36 17.28
N MET A 95 7.77 6.35 16.78
CA MET A 95 7.49 5.13 17.56
C MET A 95 8.77 4.34 17.84
N SER A 96 8.90 3.81 19.05
CA SER A 96 9.95 2.85 19.36
C SER A 96 9.63 1.46 18.78
N ARG A 97 10.64 0.58 18.72
CA ARG A 97 10.47 -0.81 18.28
C ARG A 97 9.47 -1.56 19.16
N GLU A 98 9.54 -1.35 20.46
CA GLU A 98 8.65 -1.96 21.46
C GLU A 98 7.20 -1.49 21.27
N ALA A 99 7.01 -0.20 20.96
CA ALA A 99 5.68 0.34 20.67
C ALA A 99 5.08 -0.24 19.40
N PHE A 100 5.88 -0.46 18.36
CA PHE A 100 5.45 -1.17 17.15
C PHE A 100 5.12 -2.63 17.43
N SER A 101 6.02 -3.38 18.08
CA SER A 101 5.82 -4.80 18.39
C SER A 101 4.57 -5.09 19.21
N LYS A 102 4.13 -4.12 20.04
CA LYS A 102 2.87 -4.23 20.79
C LYS A 102 1.63 -3.98 19.94
N ARG A 103 1.77 -3.38 18.76
CA ARG A 103 0.65 -2.90 17.92
C ARG A 103 0.48 -3.63 16.61
N ILE A 104 1.50 -4.35 16.17
CA ILE A 104 1.46 -5.07 14.93
C ILE A 104 1.97 -6.50 15.13
N ILE A 105 1.18 -7.45 14.66
CA ILE A 105 1.49 -8.89 14.71
C ILE A 105 1.71 -9.34 13.27
N PHE A 106 2.76 -10.14 13.03
CA PHE A 106 3.04 -10.72 11.72
C PHE A 106 2.74 -12.21 11.73
N ARG A 107 2.08 -12.70 10.64
CA ARG A 107 1.75 -14.11 10.38
C ARG A 107 2.33 -14.54 9.04
N GLY A 108 2.62 -15.84 8.90
CA GLY A 108 3.21 -16.39 7.66
C GLY A 108 4.68 -16.04 7.49
N VAL A 109 5.33 -15.56 8.55
CA VAL A 109 6.77 -15.20 8.55
C VAL A 109 7.64 -16.42 8.43
N GLU A 110 7.25 -17.53 9.06
CA GLU A 110 8.00 -18.77 9.09
C GLU A 110 8.16 -19.36 7.70
N GLU A 111 7.08 -19.39 6.91
CA GLU A 111 7.09 -19.89 5.54
C GLU A 111 7.96 -19.02 4.63
N MET A 112 7.82 -17.69 4.76
CA MET A 112 8.68 -16.75 4.04
C MET A 112 10.16 -16.94 4.42
N ASN A 113 10.47 -17.07 5.71
CA ASN A 113 11.85 -17.27 6.18
C ASN A 113 12.46 -18.61 5.72
N ALA A 114 11.67 -19.66 5.63
CA ALA A 114 12.11 -20.93 5.07
C ALA A 114 12.50 -20.84 3.58
N LEU A 115 11.81 -19.96 2.80
CA LEU A 115 12.20 -19.65 1.42
C LEU A 115 13.50 -18.84 1.36
N ALA A 116 13.66 -17.85 2.24
CA ALA A 116 14.89 -17.07 2.32
C ALA A 116 16.11 -17.91 2.66
N GLU A 117 15.96 -18.88 3.58
CA GLU A 117 17.03 -19.84 3.94
C GLU A 117 17.49 -20.71 2.76
N ARG A 118 16.60 -20.92 1.79
CA ARG A 118 16.89 -21.61 0.53
C ARG A 118 17.40 -20.66 -0.57
N GLY A 119 17.68 -19.40 -0.24
CA GLY A 119 18.11 -18.38 -1.20
C GLY A 119 17.01 -17.91 -2.16
N LYS A 120 15.74 -18.26 -1.90
CA LYS A 120 14.60 -17.88 -2.77
C LYS A 120 14.08 -16.51 -2.40
N SER A 121 14.00 -15.62 -3.38
CA SER A 121 13.25 -14.37 -3.29
C SER A 121 11.74 -14.63 -3.40
N VAL A 122 10.93 -13.63 -3.07
CA VAL A 122 9.46 -13.71 -3.18
C VAL A 122 8.90 -12.40 -3.74
N VAL A 123 7.78 -12.50 -4.45
CA VAL A 123 6.95 -11.35 -4.85
C VAL A 123 5.79 -11.23 -3.86
N VAL A 124 5.63 -10.08 -3.25
CA VAL A 124 4.59 -9.83 -2.26
C VAL A 124 3.60 -8.81 -2.81
N LEU A 125 2.37 -9.23 -3.08
CA LEU A 125 1.31 -8.40 -3.62
C LEU A 125 0.46 -7.85 -2.48
N GLY A 126 0.60 -6.57 -2.22
CA GLY A 126 -0.22 -5.82 -1.27
C GLY A 126 -1.25 -4.93 -1.96
N PHE A 127 -2.05 -4.25 -1.17
CA PHE A 127 -3.00 -3.25 -1.63
C PHE A 127 -3.22 -2.17 -0.57
N HIS A 128 -3.82 -1.04 -0.96
CA HIS A 128 -4.06 0.08 -0.05
C HIS A 128 -5.28 -0.20 0.84
N TYR A 129 -5.08 -1.09 1.80
CA TYR A 129 -6.08 -1.60 2.74
C TYR A 129 -5.55 -1.57 4.16
N ASN A 130 -6.32 -1.05 5.09
CA ASN A 130 -5.91 -0.80 6.47
C ASN A 130 -4.63 0.06 6.57
N ASN A 131 -3.74 -0.22 7.52
CA ASN A 131 -2.50 0.55 7.68
C ASN A 131 -1.33 -0.12 6.94
N TRP A 132 -1.30 0.04 5.61
CA TRP A 132 -0.19 -0.44 4.77
C TRP A 132 1.15 0.28 5.04
N GLU A 133 1.11 1.49 5.63
CA GLU A 133 2.34 2.27 5.87
C GLU A 133 3.24 1.63 6.93
N TRP A 134 2.66 0.91 7.88
CA TRP A 134 3.42 0.21 8.90
C TRP A 134 4.00 -1.13 8.45
N SER A 135 3.72 -1.57 7.23
CA SER A 135 4.20 -2.85 6.69
C SER A 135 5.74 -2.97 6.64
N GLY A 136 6.44 -1.85 6.46
CA GLY A 136 7.91 -1.82 6.48
C GLY A 136 8.54 -2.33 7.77
N PHE A 137 7.79 -2.34 8.89
CA PHE A 137 8.22 -2.95 10.14
C PHE A 137 8.42 -4.48 10.04
N GLY A 138 7.84 -5.12 9.02
CA GLY A 138 8.02 -6.55 8.74
C GLY A 138 9.48 -6.96 8.56
N GLN A 139 10.37 -6.05 8.13
CA GLN A 139 11.80 -6.33 8.03
C GLN A 139 12.42 -6.85 9.33
N VAL A 140 11.87 -6.47 10.49
CA VAL A 140 12.37 -6.93 11.79
C VAL A 140 12.21 -8.45 11.98
N TYR A 141 11.27 -9.07 11.28
CA TYR A 141 10.93 -10.48 11.41
C TYR A 141 11.35 -11.33 10.19
N LEU A 142 11.60 -10.68 9.04
CA LEU A 142 11.89 -11.36 7.79
C LEU A 142 13.40 -11.48 7.55
N LYS A 143 13.83 -12.67 7.13
CA LYS A 143 15.20 -12.93 6.65
C LYS A 143 15.45 -12.36 5.25
N HIS A 144 14.39 -12.23 4.45
CA HIS A 144 14.47 -11.50 3.19
C HIS A 144 14.81 -10.02 3.41
N LYS A 145 15.53 -9.43 2.48
CA LYS A 145 15.57 -7.97 2.39
C LYS A 145 14.20 -7.47 1.90
N TYR A 146 13.51 -6.71 2.73
CA TYR A 146 12.16 -6.23 2.45
C TYR A 146 12.20 -4.96 1.57
N LEU A 147 11.80 -5.08 0.31
CA LEU A 147 11.87 -4.01 -0.69
C LEU A 147 10.47 -3.47 -0.98
N VAL A 148 10.17 -2.27 -0.51
CA VAL A 148 8.88 -1.61 -0.74
C VAL A 148 8.94 -0.77 -2.01
N VAL A 149 8.17 -1.15 -3.02
CA VAL A 149 8.10 -0.41 -4.28
C VAL A 149 7.21 0.81 -4.11
N TYR A 150 7.68 1.98 -4.59
CA TYR A 150 6.92 3.22 -4.54
C TYR A 150 6.96 3.98 -5.87
N ASN A 151 5.94 4.81 -6.09
CA ASN A 151 5.93 5.79 -7.18
C ASN A 151 6.50 7.11 -6.67
N PRO A 152 7.57 7.65 -7.27
CA PRO A 152 8.13 8.94 -6.87
C PRO A 152 7.10 10.07 -6.91
N MET A 153 7.07 10.88 -5.86
CA MET A 153 6.17 12.02 -5.74
C MET A 153 6.67 13.20 -6.56
N ARG A 154 5.79 13.76 -7.38
CA ARG A 154 6.10 15.00 -8.11
C ARG A 154 5.78 16.20 -7.24
N GLY A 155 6.71 17.15 -7.16
CA GLY A 155 6.48 18.47 -6.58
C GLY A 155 6.79 18.66 -5.10
N ASN A 156 7.06 17.58 -4.32
CA ASN A 156 7.49 17.74 -2.93
C ASN A 156 8.52 16.70 -2.49
N PRO A 157 9.78 16.81 -2.93
CA PRO A 157 10.83 15.83 -2.64
C PRO A 157 11.15 15.69 -1.14
N ARG A 158 11.01 16.77 -0.35
CA ARG A 158 11.28 16.72 1.10
C ARG A 158 10.22 15.93 1.85
N PHE A 159 8.96 16.05 1.44
CA PHE A 159 7.88 15.25 2.04
C PHE A 159 8.01 13.78 1.63
N GLU A 160 8.39 13.51 0.38
CA GLU A 160 8.74 12.15 -0.06
C GLU A 160 9.85 11.58 0.82
N GLU A 161 10.98 12.27 0.98
CA GLU A 161 12.08 11.83 1.83
C GLU A 161 11.64 11.53 3.28
N TYR A 162 10.75 12.37 3.82
CA TYR A 162 10.19 12.16 5.15
C TYR A 162 9.39 10.84 5.24
N LEU A 163 8.55 10.55 4.25
CA LEU A 163 7.78 9.31 4.20
C LEU A 163 8.67 8.08 3.98
N LEU A 164 9.67 8.18 3.09
CA LEU A 164 10.62 7.09 2.85
C LEU A 164 11.41 6.76 4.12
N LYS A 165 11.87 7.77 4.88
CA LYS A 165 12.53 7.56 6.17
C LYS A 165 11.65 6.80 7.18
N ILE A 166 10.34 7.02 7.17
CA ILE A 166 9.42 6.25 8.03
C ILE A 166 9.41 4.78 7.62
N ARG A 167 9.30 4.50 6.31
CA ARG A 167 9.23 3.13 5.77
C ARG A 167 10.53 2.37 5.96
N GLU A 168 11.67 3.05 5.84
CA GLU A 168 13.01 2.45 5.92
C GLU A 168 13.55 2.33 7.35
N ARG A 169 12.87 2.94 8.30
CA ARG A 169 13.36 3.09 9.68
C ARG A 169 13.76 1.77 10.34
N TRP A 170 13.17 0.65 9.93
CA TRP A 170 13.38 -0.66 10.52
C TRP A 170 14.18 -1.60 9.61
N GLY A 171 14.85 -1.03 8.62
CA GLY A 171 15.75 -1.75 7.75
C GLY A 171 15.13 -2.18 6.41
N ALA A 172 13.82 -2.00 6.18
CA ALA A 172 13.27 -2.10 4.84
C ALA A 172 13.95 -1.11 3.90
N LEU A 173 13.97 -1.38 2.61
CA LEU A 173 14.42 -0.44 1.59
C LEU A 173 13.26 -0.04 0.71
N THR A 174 13.25 1.20 0.26
CA THR A 174 12.29 1.67 -0.74
C THR A 174 12.95 1.75 -2.11
N ILE A 175 12.25 1.26 -3.14
CA ILE A 175 12.74 1.29 -4.52
C ILE A 175 11.70 1.91 -5.45
N PRO A 176 12.11 2.80 -6.37
CA PRO A 176 11.20 3.34 -7.37
C PRO A 176 10.66 2.23 -8.27
N VAL A 177 9.38 2.32 -8.67
CA VAL A 177 8.69 1.29 -9.45
C VAL A 177 9.43 0.87 -10.72
N HIS A 178 10.08 1.80 -11.42
CA HIS A 178 10.82 1.52 -12.66
C HIS A 178 12.09 0.68 -12.44
N LYS A 179 12.57 0.54 -11.20
CA LYS A 179 13.74 -0.29 -10.84
C LYS A 179 13.35 -1.67 -10.31
N SER A 180 12.06 -1.92 -10.00
CA SER A 180 11.61 -3.11 -9.29
C SER A 180 12.01 -4.44 -9.96
N ALA A 181 11.76 -4.57 -11.27
CA ALA A 181 12.10 -5.79 -12.01
C ALA A 181 13.62 -6.04 -12.06
N ARG A 182 14.39 -4.99 -12.29
CA ARG A 182 15.86 -5.09 -12.33
C ARG A 182 16.42 -5.51 -10.98
N THR A 183 15.94 -4.89 -9.90
CA THR A 183 16.39 -5.20 -8.54
C THR A 183 16.14 -6.66 -8.17
N LEU A 184 14.96 -7.21 -8.53
CA LEU A 184 14.67 -8.63 -8.26
C LEU A 184 15.59 -9.57 -9.06
N LEU A 185 15.85 -9.27 -10.34
CA LEU A 185 16.75 -10.05 -11.18
C LEU A 185 18.20 -10.00 -10.68
N GLU A 186 18.66 -8.87 -10.19
CA GLU A 186 20.00 -8.70 -9.60
C GLU A 186 20.12 -9.45 -8.26
N SER A 187 19.07 -9.45 -7.44
CA SER A 187 19.05 -10.21 -6.18
C SER A 187 19.12 -11.71 -6.40
N ASP A 188 18.41 -12.20 -7.40
CA ASP A 188 18.42 -13.61 -7.77
C ASP A 188 19.83 -14.08 -8.19
N ARG A 189 20.54 -13.24 -8.95
CA ARG A 189 21.94 -13.51 -9.36
C ARG A 189 22.93 -13.47 -8.20
N SER A 190 22.72 -12.59 -7.23
CA SER A 190 23.60 -12.41 -6.06
C SER A 190 23.27 -13.36 -4.89
N GLN A 191 22.25 -14.21 -5.04
CA GLN A 191 21.73 -15.10 -3.99
C GLN A 191 21.35 -14.37 -2.68
N LEU A 192 21.01 -13.08 -2.76
CA LEU A 192 20.51 -12.29 -1.64
C LEU A 192 18.98 -12.28 -1.70
N PRO A 193 18.29 -13.11 -0.89
CA PRO A 193 16.86 -13.24 -0.98
C PRO A 193 16.14 -11.92 -0.62
N VAL A 194 15.24 -11.49 -1.50
CA VAL A 194 14.43 -10.28 -1.31
C VAL A 194 12.95 -10.61 -1.28
N ALA A 195 12.20 -9.86 -0.50
CA ALA A 195 10.74 -9.79 -0.58
C ALA A 195 10.36 -8.49 -1.29
N LEU A 196 9.99 -8.58 -2.56
CA LEU A 196 9.62 -7.44 -3.39
C LEU A 196 8.14 -7.12 -3.20
N VAL A 197 7.83 -6.03 -2.52
CA VAL A 197 6.48 -5.63 -2.14
C VAL A 197 5.92 -4.62 -3.14
N LEU A 198 4.80 -4.99 -3.78
CA LEU A 198 4.11 -4.23 -4.80
C LEU A 198 2.64 -4.03 -4.42
N ALA A 199 2.13 -2.81 -4.47
CA ALA A 199 0.70 -2.52 -4.35
C ALA A 199 0.11 -2.31 -5.76
N GLY A 200 -0.70 -3.26 -6.24
CA GLY A 200 -1.23 -3.27 -7.60
C GLY A 200 -2.68 -2.81 -7.75
N ASP A 201 -3.31 -2.38 -6.67
CA ASP A 201 -4.74 -2.02 -6.63
C ASP A 201 -5.08 -0.65 -7.21
N GLN A 202 -4.11 0.23 -7.39
CA GLN A 202 -4.34 1.53 -8.00
C GLN A 202 -4.38 1.45 -9.54
N ARG A 203 -5.06 2.43 -10.13
CA ARG A 203 -5.14 2.56 -11.58
C ARG A 203 -3.76 2.76 -12.18
N PRO A 204 -3.37 1.97 -13.21
CA PRO A 204 -2.15 2.22 -13.95
C PRO A 204 -2.14 3.63 -14.59
N PRO A 205 -0.98 4.26 -14.79
CA PRO A 205 -0.89 5.59 -15.41
C PRO A 205 -1.34 5.59 -16.88
N PHE A 206 -1.27 4.45 -17.55
CA PHE A 206 -1.71 4.20 -18.91
C PHE A 206 -2.58 2.95 -18.99
N ILE A 207 -3.34 2.79 -20.08
CA ILE A 207 -4.18 1.61 -20.31
C ILE A 207 -3.30 0.39 -20.54
N THR A 208 -3.55 -0.68 -19.79
CA THR A 208 -2.89 -1.99 -19.93
C THR A 208 -3.81 -3.00 -20.58
N ARG A 209 -3.28 -4.14 -21.05
CA ARG A 209 -4.07 -5.15 -21.74
C ARG A 209 -4.85 -6.08 -20.79
N PHE A 210 -4.51 -6.12 -19.50
CA PHE A 210 -5.19 -6.96 -18.54
C PHE A 210 -6.37 -6.20 -17.90
N TRP A 211 -7.58 -6.62 -18.24
CA TRP A 211 -8.85 -6.10 -17.72
C TRP A 211 -9.64 -7.22 -17.07
N THR A 212 -10.25 -6.93 -15.93
CA THR A 212 -11.16 -7.84 -15.25
C THR A 212 -12.20 -7.05 -14.47
N THR A 213 -13.28 -7.70 -14.08
CA THR A 213 -14.22 -7.11 -13.14
C THR A 213 -13.58 -7.02 -11.76
N PHE A 214 -13.65 -5.84 -11.16
CA PHE A 214 -13.19 -5.57 -9.80
C PHE A 214 -14.22 -4.71 -9.08
N MET A 215 -14.79 -5.21 -7.99
CA MET A 215 -15.86 -4.54 -7.24
C MET A 215 -17.02 -4.09 -8.16
N ASN A 216 -17.53 -5.02 -8.96
CA ASN A 216 -18.64 -4.86 -9.92
C ASN A 216 -18.38 -3.88 -11.08
N GLN A 217 -17.15 -3.50 -11.33
CA GLN A 217 -16.77 -2.57 -12.41
C GLN A 217 -15.59 -3.09 -13.20
N GLU A 218 -15.56 -2.84 -14.52
CA GLU A 218 -14.38 -3.17 -15.33
C GLU A 218 -13.18 -2.32 -14.91
N ALA A 219 -12.04 -2.97 -14.75
CA ALA A 219 -10.83 -2.32 -14.30
C ALA A 219 -9.58 -2.94 -14.91
N CYS A 220 -8.64 -2.10 -15.37
CA CYS A 220 -7.33 -2.58 -15.78
C CYS A 220 -6.37 -2.65 -14.61
N PHE A 221 -5.43 -3.60 -14.68
CA PHE A 221 -4.37 -3.77 -13.70
C PHE A 221 -3.00 -3.75 -14.35
N ASN A 222 -1.99 -3.31 -13.59
CA ASN A 222 -0.61 -3.37 -14.06
C ASN A 222 -0.13 -4.82 -14.08
N GLN A 223 0.35 -5.25 -15.24
CA GLN A 223 0.81 -6.63 -15.46
C GLN A 223 2.23 -6.88 -14.91
N GLY A 224 2.93 -5.85 -14.43
CA GLY A 224 4.33 -5.94 -14.03
C GLY A 224 4.59 -6.99 -12.95
N ALA A 225 3.70 -7.14 -11.99
CA ALA A 225 3.85 -8.12 -10.90
C ALA A 225 3.77 -9.57 -11.42
N GLY A 226 2.77 -9.89 -12.27
CA GLY A 226 2.66 -11.20 -12.90
C GLY A 226 3.86 -11.52 -13.79
N LYS A 227 4.27 -10.55 -14.64
CA LYS A 227 5.45 -10.70 -15.50
C LYS A 227 6.75 -10.95 -14.73
N ILE A 228 6.94 -10.23 -13.62
CA ILE A 228 8.12 -10.41 -12.75
C ILE A 228 8.09 -11.82 -12.14
N ALA A 229 6.97 -12.23 -11.53
CA ALA A 229 6.83 -13.54 -10.89
C ALA A 229 7.11 -14.69 -11.89
N MET A 230 6.49 -14.63 -13.08
CA MET A 230 6.72 -15.61 -14.15
C MET A 230 8.17 -15.67 -14.61
N LYS A 231 8.77 -14.49 -14.88
CA LYS A 231 10.14 -14.42 -15.41
C LYS A 231 11.20 -14.91 -14.43
N THR A 232 10.99 -14.71 -13.14
CA THR A 232 11.96 -15.06 -12.08
C THR A 232 11.62 -16.38 -11.38
N ASN A 233 10.45 -16.95 -11.67
CA ASN A 233 9.89 -18.11 -10.98
C ASN A 233 9.94 -18.01 -9.45
N GLN A 234 9.63 -16.79 -8.94
CA GLN A 234 9.61 -16.52 -7.50
C GLN A 234 8.19 -16.67 -6.95
N PRO A 235 8.01 -17.38 -5.82
CA PRO A 235 6.71 -17.51 -5.17
C PRO A 235 6.02 -16.19 -4.94
N VAL A 236 4.69 -16.17 -5.08
CA VAL A 236 3.85 -14.99 -4.91
C VAL A 236 3.06 -15.11 -3.62
N PHE A 237 3.21 -14.13 -2.76
CA PHE A 237 2.44 -13.98 -1.51
C PHE A 237 1.51 -12.79 -1.59
N PHE A 238 0.40 -12.87 -0.85
CA PHE A 238 -0.50 -11.74 -0.62
C PHE A 238 -0.19 -11.11 0.74
N HIS A 239 -0.04 -9.80 0.76
CA HIS A 239 0.14 -9.02 1.99
C HIS A 239 -1.22 -8.46 2.42
N LEU A 240 -1.75 -9.00 3.50
CA LEU A 240 -3.00 -8.57 4.10
C LEU A 240 -2.74 -7.88 5.43
N THR A 241 -3.19 -6.64 5.57
CA THR A 241 -3.25 -5.96 6.88
C THR A 241 -4.68 -5.99 7.39
N ARG A 242 -4.93 -6.55 8.56
CA ARG A 242 -6.22 -6.54 9.25
C ARG A 242 -6.17 -5.66 10.50
N LYS A 243 -7.22 -4.87 10.71
CA LYS A 243 -7.37 -4.07 11.92
C LYS A 243 -7.97 -4.94 13.02
N ILE A 244 -7.23 -5.19 14.10
CA ILE A 244 -7.71 -5.88 15.29
C ILE A 244 -8.57 -4.90 16.12
N ARG A 245 -8.04 -3.70 16.32
CA ARG A 245 -8.71 -2.55 16.95
C ARG A 245 -7.97 -1.28 16.54
N ARG A 246 -8.48 -0.12 16.88
CA ARG A 246 -7.86 1.16 16.53
C ARG A 246 -6.39 1.20 16.96
N GLY A 247 -5.47 1.33 16.01
CA GLY A 247 -4.02 1.35 16.21
C GLY A 247 -3.37 0.00 16.51
N TYR A 248 -4.07 -1.09 16.26
CA TYR A 248 -3.54 -2.46 16.39
C TYR A 248 -3.91 -3.27 15.17
N TYR A 249 -2.90 -3.91 14.56
CA TYR A 249 -3.03 -4.58 13.27
C TYR A 249 -2.40 -5.97 13.30
N GLU A 250 -2.91 -6.84 12.45
CA GLU A 250 -2.27 -8.09 12.07
C GLU A 250 -1.92 -8.01 10.60
N VAL A 251 -0.66 -8.30 10.28
CA VAL A 251 -0.16 -8.45 8.90
C VAL A 251 0.05 -9.92 8.64
N SER A 252 -0.58 -10.42 7.58
CA SER A 252 -0.42 -11.81 7.15
C SER A 252 0.20 -11.87 5.77
N PHE A 253 1.23 -12.71 5.62
CA PHE A 253 1.79 -13.13 4.33
C PHE A 253 1.12 -14.44 3.94
N ILE A 254 0.21 -14.39 2.96
CA ILE A 254 -0.62 -15.52 2.55
C ILE A 254 -0.09 -16.03 1.21
N PRO A 255 0.29 -17.31 1.08
CA PRO A 255 0.68 -17.88 -0.21
C PRO A 255 -0.43 -17.71 -1.24
N LEU A 256 -0.11 -17.20 -2.43
CA LEU A 256 -1.04 -17.13 -3.57
C LEU A 256 -0.66 -18.16 -4.64
N ILE A 257 0.55 -18.07 -5.18
CA ILE A 257 1.08 -18.93 -6.22
C ILE A 257 2.50 -19.31 -5.79
N MET A 258 2.71 -20.57 -5.41
CA MET A 258 4.00 -21.04 -4.92
C MET A 258 4.95 -21.46 -6.04
N ASP A 259 4.41 -21.89 -7.16
CA ASP A 259 5.18 -22.23 -8.37
C ASP A 259 4.61 -21.48 -9.59
N PRO A 260 5.11 -20.26 -9.88
CA PRO A 260 4.67 -19.50 -11.04
C PRO A 260 4.91 -20.21 -12.38
N SER A 261 5.86 -21.17 -12.46
CA SER A 261 6.10 -21.91 -13.72
C SER A 261 4.92 -22.79 -14.14
N GLN A 262 4.06 -23.16 -13.21
CA GLN A 262 2.83 -23.93 -13.43
C GLN A 262 1.58 -23.03 -13.58
N SER A 263 1.76 -21.71 -13.68
CA SER A 263 0.69 -20.73 -13.75
C SER A 263 0.82 -19.84 -14.99
N SER A 264 -0.05 -18.87 -15.09
CA SER A 264 0.02 -17.82 -16.11
C SER A 264 0.02 -16.43 -15.47
N GLU A 265 0.45 -15.42 -16.23
CA GLU A 265 0.37 -14.02 -15.79
C GLU A 265 -1.07 -13.65 -15.43
N GLN A 266 -2.04 -14.09 -16.23
CA GLN A 266 -3.45 -13.84 -16.04
C GLN A 266 -3.97 -14.49 -14.75
N GLU A 267 -3.62 -15.74 -14.50
CA GLU A 267 -4.02 -16.46 -13.31
C GLU A 267 -3.47 -15.81 -12.02
N ILE A 268 -2.20 -15.41 -12.03
CA ILE A 268 -1.58 -14.70 -10.90
C ILE A 268 -2.36 -13.41 -10.60
N LEU A 269 -2.66 -12.63 -11.63
CA LEU A 269 -3.38 -11.36 -11.48
C LEU A 269 -4.84 -11.58 -11.07
N LEU A 270 -5.54 -12.56 -11.65
CA LEU A 270 -6.92 -12.90 -11.26
C LEU A 270 -6.97 -13.34 -9.80
N THR A 271 -6.09 -14.24 -9.38
CA THR A 271 -6.00 -14.70 -7.99
C THR A 271 -5.79 -13.53 -7.03
N TYR A 272 -4.88 -12.63 -7.39
CA TYR A 272 -4.64 -11.40 -6.61
C TYR A 272 -5.89 -10.52 -6.54
N VAL A 273 -6.55 -10.25 -7.66
CA VAL A 273 -7.76 -9.39 -7.72
C VAL A 273 -8.89 -10.00 -6.90
N ARG A 274 -9.17 -11.30 -7.05
CA ARG A 274 -10.25 -11.98 -6.30
C ARG A 274 -9.95 -12.02 -4.80
N THR A 275 -8.67 -12.17 -4.44
CA THR A 275 -8.25 -12.11 -3.03
C THR A 275 -8.47 -10.72 -2.44
N MET A 276 -8.15 -9.65 -3.17
CA MET A 276 -8.47 -8.29 -2.73
C MET A 276 -9.97 -8.08 -2.56
N GLU A 277 -10.80 -8.47 -3.55
CA GLU A 277 -12.25 -8.35 -3.48
C GLU A 277 -12.83 -9.03 -2.24
N LYS A 278 -12.38 -10.26 -1.95
CA LYS A 278 -12.78 -11.00 -0.76
C LYS A 278 -12.61 -10.16 0.50
N TYR A 279 -11.42 -9.63 0.73
CA TYR A 279 -11.12 -8.88 1.95
C TYR A 279 -11.75 -7.48 1.99
N ILE A 280 -11.93 -6.84 0.84
CA ILE A 280 -12.66 -5.57 0.75
C ILE A 280 -14.14 -5.79 1.12
N ARG A 281 -14.75 -6.90 0.70
CA ARG A 281 -16.14 -7.22 1.03
C ARG A 281 -16.31 -7.62 2.50
N GLU A 282 -15.32 -8.26 3.13
CA GLU A 282 -15.33 -8.57 4.57
C GLU A 282 -15.39 -7.30 5.44
N ASP A 283 -14.60 -6.28 5.15
CA ASP A 283 -14.69 -4.98 5.83
C ASP A 283 -14.38 -3.81 4.87
N PRO A 284 -15.40 -3.33 4.17
CA PRO A 284 -15.23 -2.36 3.08
C PRO A 284 -14.76 -0.97 3.53
N ALA A 285 -14.86 -0.63 4.82
CA ALA A 285 -14.46 0.68 5.31
C ALA A 285 -12.95 0.97 5.17
N TYR A 286 -12.13 -0.07 5.00
CA TYR A 286 -10.68 0.02 5.11
C TYR A 286 -9.95 0.07 3.76
N TYR A 287 -10.66 -0.01 2.63
CA TYR A 287 -10.07 0.17 1.31
C TYR A 287 -9.96 1.65 0.93
N LEU A 288 -9.00 2.01 0.07
CA LEU A 288 -8.72 3.39 -0.33
C LEU A 288 -9.74 3.92 -1.36
N TRP A 289 -11.00 4.09 -0.96
CA TRP A 289 -12.10 4.56 -1.82
C TRP A 289 -11.91 5.95 -2.40
N SER A 290 -10.99 6.76 -1.89
CA SER A 290 -10.69 8.08 -2.44
C SER A 290 -9.89 8.03 -3.74
N HIS A 291 -9.32 6.88 -4.15
CA HIS A 291 -8.63 6.73 -5.42
C HIS A 291 -9.62 6.66 -6.59
N LYS A 292 -9.32 7.37 -7.71
CA LYS A 292 -10.09 7.30 -8.95
C LYS A 292 -9.75 6.02 -9.73
N ARG A 293 -10.10 4.85 -9.15
CA ARG A 293 -9.71 3.53 -9.63
C ARG A 293 -10.30 3.20 -11.00
N TRP A 294 -11.57 3.51 -11.22
CA TRP A 294 -12.36 3.17 -12.42
C TRP A 294 -12.51 4.34 -13.40
N LYS A 295 -11.45 5.13 -13.58
CA LYS A 295 -11.47 6.29 -14.51
C LYS A 295 -11.26 5.89 -15.97
N GLN A 296 -10.55 4.77 -16.22
CA GLN A 296 -10.24 4.30 -17.57
C GLN A 296 -11.39 3.42 -18.06
N GLU A 297 -11.66 3.52 -19.36
CA GLU A 297 -12.62 2.69 -20.07
C GLU A 297 -11.84 1.61 -20.83
N ARG A 298 -12.39 0.39 -20.88
CA ARG A 298 -11.78 -0.72 -21.60
C ARG A 298 -11.96 -0.50 -23.10
N PRO A 299 -10.87 -0.54 -23.92
CA PRO A 299 -10.98 -0.59 -25.37
C PRO A 299 -11.78 -1.83 -25.82
N GLY A 300 -12.61 -1.66 -26.85
CA GLY A 300 -13.52 -2.71 -27.30
C GLY A 300 -12.84 -3.98 -27.80
N ASP A 301 -11.59 -3.87 -28.24
CA ASP A 301 -10.74 -4.99 -28.69
C ASP A 301 -9.96 -5.67 -27.55
N TYR A 302 -10.08 -5.18 -26.31
CA TYR A 302 -9.39 -5.79 -25.16
C TYR A 302 -10.28 -6.81 -24.46
N GLN A 303 -9.68 -7.98 -24.18
CA GLN A 303 -10.35 -9.06 -23.46
C GLN A 303 -10.65 -8.64 -22.01
N LEU A 304 -11.83 -9.04 -21.53
CA LEU A 304 -12.21 -9.01 -20.13
C LEU A 304 -12.01 -10.43 -19.55
N TYR A 305 -11.13 -10.57 -18.57
CA TYR A 305 -10.80 -11.84 -17.91
C TYR A 305 -11.70 -12.13 -16.70
#